data_e67a03d1b138e0bbe2653adfd205967a
#
_entry.id   e67a03d1b138e0bbe2653adfd205967a
#
_cell.length_a   1.000
_cell.length_b   1.000
_cell.length_c   1.000
_cell.angle_alpha   90.00
_cell.angle_beta   90.00
_cell.angle_gamma   90.00
#
_symmetry.space_group_name_H-M   'P 1'
#
loop_
_entity.id
_entity.type
_entity.pdbx_description
1 polymer ?
#
loop_
_entity_poly.entity_id
_entity_poly.type
_entity_poly.pdbx_seq_one_letter_code
_entity_poly.pdbx_strand_id
1 'polypeptide(L)'
;MKTKIAYVLVSSQKDLFWEQCLISVMSVRHHMPDAHTVLVCDTETKESLNDGIRNDISKYFSEIISISFDEKVGNTMRSRILKVTLREIITGDFLYIDCDTLITQQLSDIDNLTYPIAAVLDGHCLFKSHPMREFFLKQNKHLDYAHDRIVKYFNAGVMYVKDVEETHSFYKKWHKNYLTSCEKGMYLDQPALSKTNIELENVIQEIDGSWNCQMRFGALFLASNKILHFCSKKNMPVSYLSNKVYLRKIKEHGANAFGLMEYITDWRSSISSGTVTCFGNDASFAVSPYYEEKRYKYINHNTAQHLYNPILSFREKLQCYRNRVIGLISPKNLSCLLYKETFGKKIQDVADTDFNKMLHTLAFHSDISEWTILADKLAVRKYITDKGLSRILPELYDIWESANSIKTDTLPTQYVLKCNHDNGSVIPITDNYSIDSNFIKGFFKKRLSKCFGLETAEPHYRTIPRRIFAEELLENDKSFSDSLMSYKFFSFYGNTDYCQVIYDSKHHRNQKSIVYKISNWEKQQGFILKNEGTLDIPCPNTITEMKNVIEILTEHLPFCRVDLYECKNKVYFSELTFMPGAGRIKGFSQEFLNILGKKLNQTKLRWIR
;
A
#
# COMPACT_ATOMS: atom_id res chain seq x y z
N MET A 1 26.68 -15.03 -5.40
CA MET A 1 26.71 -13.57 -5.27
C MET A 1 28.16 -13.14 -5.16
N LYS A 2 28.62 -12.19 -5.98
CA LYS A 2 30.01 -11.66 -5.97
C LYS A 2 30.15 -10.55 -4.93
N THR A 3 29.12 -9.72 -4.78
CA THR A 3 29.07 -8.64 -3.80
C THR A 3 29.12 -9.19 -2.38
N LYS A 4 30.03 -8.69 -1.55
CA LYS A 4 30.13 -9.05 -0.13
C LYS A 4 28.95 -8.45 0.65
N ILE A 5 28.48 -9.12 1.69
CA ILE A 5 27.51 -8.56 2.62
C ILE A 5 28.24 -8.07 3.87
N ALA A 6 28.17 -6.77 4.14
CA ALA A 6 28.91 -6.12 5.20
C ALA A 6 28.01 -5.67 6.34
N TYR A 7 28.44 -5.95 7.57
CA TYR A 7 27.82 -5.50 8.80
C TYR A 7 28.79 -4.67 9.63
N VAL A 8 28.28 -3.70 10.36
CA VAL A 8 29.03 -2.99 11.42
C VAL A 8 28.37 -3.29 12.75
N LEU A 9 29.17 -3.75 13.72
CA LEU A 9 28.69 -4.05 15.06
C LEU A 9 29.62 -3.45 16.10
N VAL A 10 29.06 -2.66 17.02
CA VAL A 10 29.66 -2.28 18.30
C VAL A 10 28.72 -2.72 19.39
N SER A 11 29.13 -3.73 20.16
CA SER A 11 28.28 -4.42 21.13
C SER A 11 29.10 -4.88 22.34
N SER A 12 28.45 -4.97 23.47
CA SER A 12 29.04 -5.44 24.72
C SER A 12 28.15 -6.47 25.40
N GLN A 13 28.61 -7.10 26.45
CA GLN A 13 27.79 -8.00 27.28
C GLN A 13 26.59 -7.30 27.92
N LYS A 14 26.53 -5.96 27.93
CA LYS A 14 25.44 -5.18 28.54
C LYS A 14 24.28 -4.83 27.60
N ASP A 15 24.45 -4.99 26.29
CA ASP A 15 23.45 -4.67 25.29
C ASP A 15 22.93 -5.91 24.54
N LEU A 16 22.11 -5.71 23.52
CA LEU A 16 21.46 -6.75 22.72
C LEU A 16 21.67 -6.56 21.20
N PHE A 17 22.66 -5.77 20.79
CA PHE A 17 22.90 -5.49 19.36
C PHE A 17 23.46 -6.71 18.63
N TRP A 18 24.25 -7.53 19.34
CA TRP A 18 24.71 -8.78 18.79
C TRP A 18 23.54 -9.73 18.46
N GLU A 19 22.58 -9.83 19.35
CA GLU A 19 21.42 -10.71 19.17
C GLU A 19 20.55 -10.29 17.97
N GLN A 20 20.47 -8.98 17.70
CA GLN A 20 19.86 -8.46 16.47
C GLN A 20 20.68 -8.85 15.22
N CYS A 21 21.99 -8.64 15.28
CA CYS A 21 22.93 -9.01 14.22
C CYS A 21 22.86 -10.50 13.90
N LEU A 22 22.76 -11.35 14.92
CA LEU A 22 22.62 -12.80 14.75
C LEU A 22 21.38 -13.18 13.95
N ILE A 23 20.22 -12.62 14.27
CA ILE A 23 18.99 -12.84 13.49
C ILE A 23 19.22 -12.44 12.02
N SER A 24 19.80 -11.26 11.80
CA SER A 24 20.03 -10.76 10.45
C SER A 24 20.97 -11.66 9.65
N VAL A 25 22.15 -12.00 10.18
CA VAL A 25 23.12 -12.83 9.46
C VAL A 25 22.63 -14.28 9.28
N MET A 26 21.88 -14.84 10.24
CA MET A 26 21.25 -16.15 10.07
C MET A 26 20.24 -16.14 8.92
N SER A 27 19.48 -15.07 8.74
CA SER A 27 18.57 -14.93 7.61
C SER A 27 19.33 -14.82 6.27
N VAL A 28 20.51 -14.19 6.24
CA VAL A 28 21.42 -14.25 5.07
C VAL A 28 21.81 -15.68 4.79
N ARG A 29 22.28 -16.42 5.79
CA ARG A 29 22.72 -17.82 5.63
C ARG A 29 21.61 -18.76 5.20
N HIS A 30 20.38 -18.49 5.64
CA HIS A 30 19.20 -19.27 5.23
C HIS A 30 18.92 -19.12 3.73
N HIS A 31 18.96 -17.91 3.20
CA HIS A 31 18.65 -17.65 1.78
C HIS A 31 19.86 -17.78 0.86
N MET A 32 21.07 -17.57 1.39
CA MET A 32 22.33 -17.54 0.63
C MET A 32 23.46 -18.16 1.46
N PRO A 33 23.52 -19.51 1.57
CA PRO A 33 24.52 -20.19 2.41
C PRO A 33 25.97 -19.82 2.07
N ASP A 34 26.26 -19.61 0.78
CA ASP A 34 27.61 -19.33 0.26
C ASP A 34 27.94 -17.83 0.14
N ALA A 35 27.09 -16.93 0.63
CA ALA A 35 27.36 -15.50 0.57
C ALA A 35 28.62 -15.14 1.38
N HIS A 36 29.49 -14.31 0.83
CA HIS A 36 30.66 -13.79 1.56
C HIS A 36 30.20 -12.69 2.52
N THR A 37 30.17 -12.99 3.82
CA THR A 37 29.72 -12.06 4.86
C THR A 37 30.92 -11.52 5.64
N VAL A 38 30.96 -10.21 5.84
CA VAL A 38 32.01 -9.48 6.55
C VAL A 38 31.42 -8.77 7.76
N LEU A 39 31.99 -9.01 8.93
CA LEU A 39 31.69 -8.24 10.12
C LEU A 39 32.83 -7.27 10.41
N VAL A 40 32.53 -5.98 10.48
CA VAL A 40 33.45 -4.94 10.94
C VAL A 40 33.02 -4.51 12.36
N CYS A 41 33.93 -4.61 13.33
CA CYS A 41 33.64 -4.30 14.72
C CYS A 41 34.83 -3.58 15.39
N ASP A 42 34.64 -3.07 16.59
CA ASP A 42 35.75 -2.63 17.43
C ASP A 42 36.37 -3.81 18.21
N THR A 43 37.58 -3.57 18.77
CA THR A 43 38.31 -4.61 19.51
C THR A 43 37.54 -5.13 20.71
N GLU A 44 36.86 -4.26 21.47
CA GLU A 44 36.03 -4.64 22.61
C GLU A 44 34.86 -5.55 22.22
N THR A 45 34.22 -5.27 21.08
CA THR A 45 33.18 -6.12 20.53
C THR A 45 33.74 -7.49 20.17
N LYS A 46 34.89 -7.56 19.47
CA LYS A 46 35.52 -8.83 19.09
C LYS A 46 35.85 -9.67 20.32
N GLU A 47 36.38 -9.07 21.37
CA GLU A 47 36.67 -9.75 22.65
C GLU A 47 35.38 -10.27 23.29
N SER A 48 34.33 -9.43 23.33
CA SER A 48 33.00 -9.80 23.83
C SER A 48 32.35 -10.97 23.07
N LEU A 49 32.74 -11.22 21.82
CA LEU A 49 32.24 -12.31 20.98
C LEU A 49 33.02 -13.62 21.15
N ASN A 50 34.14 -13.60 21.87
CA ASN A 50 34.92 -14.80 22.12
C ASN A 50 34.42 -15.60 23.33
N ASP A 51 33.51 -15.06 24.15
CA ASP A 51 33.02 -15.66 25.36
C ASP A 51 31.63 -16.26 25.21
N GLY A 52 31.46 -17.50 25.70
CA GLY A 52 30.16 -18.17 25.87
C GLY A 52 29.39 -18.37 24.55
N ILE A 53 28.09 -18.17 24.63
CA ILE A 53 27.15 -18.40 23.51
C ILE A 53 27.39 -17.44 22.35
N ARG A 54 27.91 -16.25 22.60
CA ARG A 54 28.26 -15.27 21.56
C ARG A 54 29.38 -15.72 20.63
N ASN A 55 30.17 -16.70 21.01
CA ASN A 55 31.24 -17.27 20.18
C ASN A 55 30.69 -17.94 18.89
N ASP A 56 29.41 -18.25 18.84
CA ASP A 56 28.78 -18.78 17.63
C ASP A 56 28.80 -17.82 16.42
N ILE A 57 29.13 -16.54 16.62
CA ILE A 57 29.14 -15.53 15.54
C ILE A 57 30.13 -15.87 14.43
N SER A 58 31.27 -16.44 14.79
CA SER A 58 32.31 -16.83 13.82
C SER A 58 31.83 -17.85 12.79
N LYS A 59 30.76 -18.60 13.10
CA LYS A 59 30.14 -19.56 12.19
C LYS A 59 29.32 -18.89 11.07
N TYR A 60 28.91 -17.65 11.28
CA TYR A 60 28.03 -16.95 10.33
C TYR A 60 28.76 -15.93 9.46
N PHE A 61 29.97 -15.51 9.85
CA PHE A 61 30.77 -14.56 9.07
C PHE A 61 31.94 -15.25 8.39
N SER A 62 32.15 -14.92 7.12
CA SER A 62 33.31 -15.37 6.35
C SER A 62 34.59 -14.66 6.78
N GLU A 63 34.44 -13.41 7.26
CA GLU A 63 35.53 -12.55 7.68
C GLU A 63 35.08 -11.66 8.84
N ILE A 64 35.95 -11.49 9.87
CA ILE A 64 35.72 -10.58 10.98
C ILE A 64 36.93 -9.63 11.09
N ILE A 65 36.68 -8.34 10.87
CA ILE A 65 37.70 -7.28 10.91
C ILE A 65 37.48 -6.44 12.17
N SER A 66 38.49 -6.29 13.01
CA SER A 66 38.40 -5.45 14.20
C SER A 66 39.32 -4.23 14.11
N ILE A 67 38.79 -3.09 14.55
CA ILE A 67 39.50 -1.79 14.55
C ILE A 67 39.61 -1.31 15.99
N SER A 68 40.80 -0.88 16.40
CA SER A 68 41.03 -0.29 17.70
C SER A 68 40.62 1.17 17.75
N PHE A 69 40.04 1.59 18.85
CA PHE A 69 39.67 2.98 19.12
C PHE A 69 40.28 3.46 20.43
N ASP A 70 40.49 4.77 20.55
CA ASP A 70 40.78 5.40 21.82
C ASP A 70 39.61 5.20 22.80
N GLU A 71 39.89 4.91 24.06
CA GLU A 71 38.87 4.67 25.12
C GLU A 71 37.90 5.85 25.29
N LYS A 72 38.30 7.05 24.94
CA LYS A 72 37.48 8.26 24.98
C LYS A 72 36.35 8.28 23.94
N VAL A 73 36.45 7.45 22.89
CA VAL A 73 35.45 7.37 21.83
C VAL A 73 34.29 6.46 22.28
N GLY A 74 33.11 7.02 22.51
CA GLY A 74 31.95 6.25 22.95
C GLY A 74 31.39 5.32 21.87
N ASN A 75 30.74 4.23 22.28
CA ASN A 75 30.24 3.16 21.41
C ASN A 75 29.40 3.64 20.22
N THR A 76 28.53 4.63 20.41
CA THR A 76 27.73 5.20 19.32
C THR A 76 28.63 5.82 18.25
N MET A 77 29.66 6.55 18.65
CA MET A 77 30.59 7.19 17.72
C MET A 77 31.46 6.15 17.02
N ARG A 78 31.98 5.13 17.75
CA ARG A 78 32.74 4.00 17.17
C ARG A 78 31.94 3.31 16.06
N SER A 79 30.68 2.94 16.35
CA SER A 79 29.80 2.32 15.36
C SER A 79 29.62 3.18 14.10
N ARG A 80 29.46 4.49 14.24
CA ARG A 80 29.29 5.39 13.10
C ARG A 80 30.61 5.62 12.33
N ILE A 81 31.74 5.74 13.02
CA ILE A 81 33.03 5.82 12.36
C ILE A 81 33.30 4.57 11.53
N LEU A 82 33.11 3.37 12.09
CA LEU A 82 33.26 2.12 11.34
C LEU A 82 32.39 2.12 10.07
N LYS A 83 31.16 2.60 10.16
CA LYS A 83 30.23 2.65 9.01
C LYS A 83 30.71 3.63 7.93
N VAL A 84 31.11 4.84 8.30
CA VAL A 84 31.52 5.87 7.33
C VAL A 84 32.93 5.64 6.79
N THR A 85 33.67 4.64 7.29
CA THR A 85 34.99 4.24 6.79
C THR A 85 34.99 2.87 6.11
N LEU A 86 33.84 2.21 5.93
CA LEU A 86 33.75 0.85 5.39
C LEU A 86 34.49 0.68 4.06
N ARG A 87 34.48 1.67 3.17
CA ARG A 87 35.17 1.58 1.87
C ARG A 87 36.70 1.53 2.00
N GLU A 88 37.24 2.04 3.10
CA GLU A 88 38.66 1.95 3.41
C GLU A 88 39.07 0.61 4.02
N ILE A 89 38.07 -0.09 4.61
CA ILE A 89 38.28 -1.35 5.35
C ILE A 89 38.05 -2.57 4.46
N ILE A 90 36.99 -2.54 3.62
CA ILE A 90 36.56 -3.69 2.81
C ILE A 90 37.00 -3.51 1.36
N THR A 91 37.67 -4.50 0.79
CA THR A 91 38.03 -4.57 -0.62
C THR A 91 36.91 -5.26 -1.43
N GLY A 92 36.76 -4.89 -2.70
CA GLY A 92 35.70 -5.39 -3.57
C GLY A 92 34.32 -4.73 -3.31
N ASP A 93 33.33 -5.05 -4.12
CA ASP A 93 31.97 -4.53 -3.99
C ASP A 93 31.30 -5.08 -2.72
N PHE A 94 30.53 -4.24 -2.03
CA PHE A 94 29.78 -4.69 -0.87
C PHE A 94 28.38 -4.10 -0.78
N LEU A 95 27.48 -4.84 -0.16
CA LEU A 95 26.18 -4.41 0.31
C LEU A 95 26.23 -4.28 1.84
N TYR A 96 26.27 -3.05 2.33
CA TYR A 96 26.17 -2.77 3.76
C TYR A 96 24.72 -2.98 4.24
N ILE A 97 24.55 -3.62 5.39
CA ILE A 97 23.25 -3.90 6.01
C ILE A 97 23.32 -3.62 7.51
N ASP A 98 22.38 -2.79 8.04
CA ASP A 98 22.24 -2.56 9.48
C ASP A 98 21.81 -3.86 10.21
N CYS A 99 22.24 -4.02 11.46
CA CYS A 99 21.99 -5.22 12.28
C CYS A 99 20.49 -5.48 12.59
N ASP A 100 19.66 -4.45 12.57
CA ASP A 100 18.22 -4.55 12.83
C ASP A 100 17.41 -4.81 11.55
N THR A 101 17.90 -5.72 10.72
CA THR A 101 17.29 -6.13 9.47
C THR A 101 16.98 -7.64 9.44
N LEU A 102 16.12 -8.05 8.52
CA LEU A 102 15.84 -9.45 8.23
C LEU A 102 15.82 -9.64 6.71
N ILE A 103 16.64 -10.56 6.22
CA ILE A 103 16.67 -10.93 4.81
C ILE A 103 15.57 -11.94 4.55
N THR A 104 14.78 -11.75 3.49
CA THR A 104 13.57 -12.52 3.22
C THR A 104 13.58 -13.28 1.91
N GLN A 105 14.62 -13.08 1.10
CA GLN A 105 14.85 -13.77 -0.16
C GLN A 105 16.31 -13.61 -0.63
N GLN A 106 16.66 -14.22 -1.75
CA GLN A 106 18.00 -14.09 -2.34
C GLN A 106 18.27 -12.64 -2.78
N LEU A 107 19.53 -12.21 -2.61
CA LEU A 107 20.01 -10.86 -2.93
C LEU A 107 20.97 -10.85 -4.13
N SER A 108 21.12 -11.94 -4.86
CA SER A 108 22.13 -12.10 -5.93
C SER A 108 21.98 -11.13 -7.10
N ASP A 109 20.78 -10.59 -7.31
CA ASP A 109 20.53 -9.57 -8.34
C ASP A 109 21.15 -8.19 -8.02
N ILE A 110 21.71 -8.00 -6.81
CA ILE A 110 22.53 -6.83 -6.49
C ILE A 110 23.79 -6.74 -7.39
N ASP A 111 24.31 -7.90 -7.81
CA ASP A 111 25.48 -7.98 -8.70
C ASP A 111 25.24 -7.37 -10.09
N ASN A 112 23.99 -7.11 -10.46
CA ASN A 112 23.60 -6.49 -11.73
C ASN A 112 23.59 -4.96 -11.67
N LEU A 113 23.81 -4.36 -10.49
CA LEU A 113 23.86 -2.91 -10.36
C LEU A 113 25.16 -2.36 -10.96
N THR A 114 25.02 -1.33 -11.78
CA THR A 114 26.15 -0.64 -12.43
C THR A 114 26.55 0.66 -11.70
N TYR A 115 25.75 1.09 -10.74
CA TYR A 115 25.95 2.35 -10.01
C TYR A 115 27.13 2.28 -9.03
N PRO A 116 27.89 3.37 -8.86
CA PRO A 116 28.93 3.44 -7.83
C PRO A 116 28.39 3.25 -6.41
N ILE A 117 27.34 3.98 -6.05
CA ILE A 117 26.63 3.85 -4.78
C ILE A 117 25.12 3.80 -5.05
N ALA A 118 24.43 2.90 -4.37
CA ALA A 118 22.98 2.82 -4.45
C ALA A 118 22.36 2.64 -3.08
N ALA A 119 21.23 3.34 -2.84
CA ALA A 119 20.48 3.27 -1.58
C ALA A 119 19.00 3.55 -1.80
N VAL A 120 18.19 3.25 -0.79
CA VAL A 120 16.76 3.51 -0.79
C VAL A 120 16.47 4.85 -0.07
N LEU A 121 15.52 5.61 -0.55
CA LEU A 121 15.07 6.84 0.11
C LEU A 121 14.58 6.57 1.54
N ASP A 122 14.98 7.40 2.49
CA ASP A 122 14.42 7.35 3.84
C ASP A 122 12.92 7.69 3.80
N GLY A 123 12.12 6.87 4.43
CA GLY A 123 10.66 6.98 4.39
C GLY A 123 10.02 6.66 3.04
N HIS A 124 10.78 6.12 2.06
CA HIS A 124 10.31 5.79 0.71
C HIS A 124 9.66 6.97 -0.02
N CYS A 125 10.11 8.21 0.22
CA CYS A 125 9.54 9.42 -0.35
C CYS A 125 10.60 10.50 -0.59
N LEU A 126 10.26 11.50 -1.41
CA LEU A 126 11.08 12.68 -1.56
C LEU A 126 11.14 13.48 -0.25
N PHE A 127 12.25 14.15 0.01
CA PHE A 127 12.49 14.88 1.26
C PHE A 127 11.41 15.92 1.58
N LYS A 128 10.87 16.61 0.58
CA LYS A 128 9.78 17.59 0.76
C LYS A 128 8.51 17.01 1.39
N SER A 129 8.29 15.71 1.21
CA SER A 129 7.12 14.98 1.71
C SER A 129 7.44 14.03 2.86
N HIS A 130 8.69 14.08 3.35
CA HIS A 130 9.13 13.18 4.41
C HIS A 130 8.42 13.49 5.74
N PRO A 131 7.83 12.51 6.44
CA PRO A 131 7.07 12.75 7.67
C PRO A 131 7.92 13.30 8.82
N MET A 132 9.24 13.08 8.78
CA MET A 132 10.20 13.61 9.76
C MET A 132 11.01 14.79 9.22
N ARG A 133 10.57 15.43 8.14
CA ARG A 133 11.30 16.52 7.49
C ARG A 133 11.72 17.61 8.47
N GLU A 134 10.81 18.09 9.31
CA GLU A 134 11.11 19.16 10.27
C GLU A 134 12.15 18.74 11.31
N PHE A 135 12.12 17.47 11.72
CA PHE A 135 13.15 16.93 12.62
C PHE A 135 14.52 16.91 11.94
N PHE A 136 14.63 16.45 10.70
CA PHE A 136 15.88 16.44 9.95
C PHE A 136 16.38 17.86 9.66
N LEU A 137 15.51 18.80 9.32
CA LEU A 137 15.90 20.20 9.12
C LEU A 137 16.48 20.83 10.39
N LYS A 138 15.92 20.52 11.57
CA LYS A 138 16.49 20.98 12.85
C LYS A 138 17.88 20.39 13.09
N GLN A 139 18.08 19.11 12.81
CA GLN A 139 19.38 18.47 12.96
C GLN A 139 20.40 19.02 11.96
N ASN A 140 19.99 19.26 10.73
CA ASN A 140 20.86 19.72 9.66
C ASN A 140 21.30 21.18 9.79
N LYS A 141 20.61 22.00 10.60
CA LYS A 141 20.99 23.41 10.85
C LYS A 141 22.44 23.59 11.29
N HIS A 142 23.03 22.58 11.92
CA HIS A 142 24.39 22.63 12.41
C HIS A 142 25.45 22.26 11.35
N LEU A 143 25.03 21.85 10.14
CA LEU A 143 25.95 21.33 9.13
C LEU A 143 26.28 22.31 8.00
N ASP A 144 25.81 23.54 8.05
CA ASP A 144 26.08 24.62 7.08
C ASP A 144 26.01 24.17 5.62
N TYR A 145 24.89 23.52 5.23
CA TYR A 145 24.62 23.24 3.83
C TYR A 145 23.18 23.62 3.45
N ALA A 146 23.00 23.90 2.17
CA ALA A 146 21.73 24.40 1.64
C ALA A 146 20.62 23.32 1.76
N HIS A 147 19.74 23.48 2.74
CA HIS A 147 18.63 22.55 3.00
C HIS A 147 17.59 22.52 1.87
N ASP A 148 17.47 23.60 1.12
CA ASP A 148 16.63 23.75 -0.07
C ASP A 148 17.08 22.86 -1.24
N ARG A 149 18.34 22.43 -1.26
CA ARG A 149 18.90 21.51 -2.25
C ARG A 149 18.62 20.03 -1.97
N ILE A 150 18.08 19.68 -0.79
CA ILE A 150 17.77 18.28 -0.49
C ILE A 150 16.49 17.87 -1.23
N VAL A 151 16.64 17.17 -2.33
CA VAL A 151 15.56 16.53 -3.07
C VAL A 151 15.34 15.09 -2.60
N LYS A 152 16.43 14.32 -2.54
CA LYS A 152 16.47 12.92 -2.10
C LYS A 152 17.26 12.82 -0.79
N TYR A 153 16.67 12.16 0.19
CA TYR A 153 17.28 11.87 1.48
C TYR A 153 17.35 10.37 1.66
N PHE A 154 18.55 9.80 1.65
CA PHE A 154 18.72 8.35 1.63
C PHE A 154 18.83 7.77 3.03
N ASN A 155 18.27 6.57 3.21
CA ASN A 155 18.46 5.77 4.42
C ASN A 155 19.81 5.04 4.35
N ALA A 156 20.65 5.27 5.35
CA ALA A 156 22.00 4.71 5.40
C ALA A 156 22.06 3.26 5.91
N GLY A 157 20.94 2.64 6.23
CA GLY A 157 20.91 1.29 6.83
C GLY A 157 21.07 0.14 5.85
N VAL A 158 20.90 0.40 4.53
CA VAL A 158 21.21 -0.55 3.46
C VAL A 158 21.78 0.24 2.29
N MET A 159 23.04 -0.05 1.94
CA MET A 159 23.78 0.66 0.89
C MET A 159 24.63 -0.29 0.05
N TYR A 160 24.41 -0.32 -1.26
CA TYR A 160 25.34 -0.95 -2.20
C TYR A 160 26.46 0.01 -2.54
N VAL A 161 27.70 -0.50 -2.53
CA VAL A 161 28.91 0.29 -2.78
C VAL A 161 29.85 -0.53 -3.66
N LYS A 162 30.14 0.00 -4.83
CA LYS A 162 31.10 -0.57 -5.77
C LYS A 162 32.53 -0.21 -5.38
N ASP A 163 33.52 -1.03 -5.76
CA ASP A 163 34.94 -0.74 -5.53
C ASP A 163 35.51 0.05 -6.70
N VAL A 164 35.32 1.36 -6.67
CA VAL A 164 35.80 2.30 -7.69
C VAL A 164 36.26 3.59 -7.01
N GLU A 165 37.17 4.35 -7.66
CA GLU A 165 37.77 5.57 -7.11
C GLU A 165 36.72 6.59 -6.61
N GLU A 166 35.62 6.72 -7.32
CA GLU A 166 34.51 7.60 -6.95
C GLU A 166 33.95 7.28 -5.56
N THR A 167 33.83 6.01 -5.22
CA THR A 167 33.30 5.56 -3.92
C THR A 167 34.31 5.73 -2.80
N HIS A 168 35.61 5.57 -3.07
CA HIS A 168 36.68 5.89 -2.12
C HIS A 168 36.67 7.39 -1.79
N SER A 169 36.58 8.25 -2.80
CA SER A 169 36.47 9.70 -2.63
C SER A 169 35.21 10.09 -1.86
N PHE A 170 34.08 9.44 -2.15
CA PHE A 170 32.80 9.65 -1.44
C PHE A 170 32.95 9.32 0.05
N TYR A 171 33.46 8.16 0.40
CA TYR A 171 33.61 7.73 1.80
C TYR A 171 34.60 8.60 2.59
N LYS A 172 35.73 9.01 2.00
CA LYS A 172 36.64 9.98 2.60
C LYS A 172 35.93 11.31 2.93
N LYS A 173 35.10 11.80 2.01
CA LYS A 173 34.35 13.03 2.20
C LYS A 173 33.25 12.84 3.25
N TRP A 174 32.55 11.70 3.23
CA TRP A 174 31.50 11.38 4.21
C TRP A 174 32.08 11.28 5.62
N HIS A 175 33.21 10.59 5.80
CA HIS A 175 33.92 10.52 7.07
C HIS A 175 34.30 11.92 7.57
N LYS A 176 34.88 12.77 6.73
CA LYS A 176 35.22 14.16 7.07
C LYS A 176 33.98 14.96 7.51
N ASN A 177 32.90 14.90 6.75
CA ASN A 177 31.65 15.58 7.08
C ASN A 177 31.02 15.05 8.38
N TYR A 178 31.14 13.76 8.64
CA TYR A 178 30.67 13.15 9.88
C TYR A 178 31.47 13.64 11.10
N LEU A 179 32.81 13.69 11.03
CA LEU A 179 33.66 14.21 12.12
C LEU A 179 33.33 15.68 12.41
N THR A 180 33.20 16.51 11.36
CA THR A 180 32.79 17.92 11.52
C THR A 180 31.41 18.03 12.17
N SER A 181 30.48 17.09 11.88
CA SER A 181 29.17 17.00 12.51
C SER A 181 29.28 16.68 14.00
N CYS A 182 30.18 15.76 14.38
CA CYS A 182 30.43 15.38 15.77
C CYS A 182 30.99 16.55 16.59
N GLU A 183 31.89 17.35 16.03
CA GLU A 183 32.41 18.56 16.67
C GLU A 183 31.32 19.57 17.01
N LYS A 184 30.25 19.58 16.24
CA LYS A 184 29.04 20.41 16.46
C LYS A 184 27.96 19.72 17.31
N GLY A 185 28.26 18.58 17.93
CA GLY A 185 27.35 17.83 18.80
C GLY A 185 26.32 16.96 18.06
N MET A 186 26.49 16.73 16.76
CA MET A 186 25.60 15.88 15.96
C MET A 186 26.28 14.55 15.65
N TYR A 187 25.80 13.48 16.25
CA TYR A 187 26.39 12.13 16.18
C TYR A 187 25.64 11.17 15.23
N LEU A 188 24.73 11.66 14.41
CA LEU A 188 24.04 10.87 13.39
C LEU A 188 24.83 10.90 12.07
N ASP A 189 24.95 9.74 11.44
CA ASP A 189 25.67 9.55 10.17
C ASP A 189 24.87 10.04 8.93
N GLN A 190 23.55 9.92 8.96
CA GLN A 190 22.66 10.20 7.82
C GLN A 190 22.63 11.68 7.40
N PRO A 191 22.64 12.69 8.29
CA PRO A 191 22.80 14.08 7.90
C PRO A 191 24.12 14.35 7.16
N ALA A 192 25.24 13.78 7.62
CA ALA A 192 26.54 13.89 6.96
C ALA A 192 26.55 13.18 5.60
N LEU A 193 25.85 12.04 5.45
CA LEU A 193 25.62 11.35 4.17
C LEU A 193 24.91 12.28 3.18
N SER A 194 23.81 12.90 3.60
CA SER A 194 23.03 13.81 2.77
C SER A 194 23.86 15.01 2.30
N LYS A 195 24.62 15.62 3.22
CA LYS A 195 25.56 16.70 2.88
C LYS A 195 26.58 16.24 1.85
N THR A 196 27.22 15.10 2.07
CA THR A 196 28.23 14.55 1.17
C THR A 196 27.67 14.29 -0.22
N ASN A 197 26.47 13.70 -0.29
CA ASN A 197 25.83 13.43 -1.56
C ASN A 197 25.54 14.70 -2.38
N ILE A 198 25.11 15.78 -1.71
CA ILE A 198 24.87 17.07 -2.37
C ILE A 198 26.20 17.73 -2.82
N GLU A 199 27.24 17.68 -1.98
CA GLU A 199 28.54 18.26 -2.29
C GLU A 199 29.25 17.54 -3.45
N LEU A 200 28.91 16.29 -3.70
CA LEU A 200 29.41 15.45 -4.79
C LEU A 200 28.36 15.23 -5.90
N GLU A 201 27.46 16.19 -6.11
CA GLU A 201 26.51 16.24 -7.23
C GLU A 201 25.57 15.03 -7.31
N ASN A 202 25.18 14.48 -6.16
CA ASN A 202 24.19 13.39 -6.03
C ASN A 202 24.66 12.04 -6.63
N VAL A 203 25.82 11.58 -6.22
CA VAL A 203 26.43 10.29 -6.62
C VAL A 203 25.52 9.09 -6.26
N ILE A 204 24.80 9.16 -5.13
CA ILE A 204 23.95 8.04 -4.68
C ILE A 204 22.76 7.87 -5.62
N GLN A 205 22.65 6.70 -6.22
CA GLN A 205 21.52 6.34 -7.06
C GLN A 205 20.42 5.66 -6.24
N GLU A 206 19.17 6.02 -6.55
CA GLU A 206 18.01 5.45 -5.92
C GLU A 206 17.72 4.05 -6.45
N ILE A 207 17.58 3.08 -5.56
CA ILE A 207 17.12 1.72 -5.89
C ILE A 207 15.77 1.43 -5.27
N ASP A 208 15.18 0.33 -5.71
CA ASP A 208 13.87 -0.13 -5.32
C ASP A 208 13.74 -0.29 -3.79
N GLY A 209 12.63 0.17 -3.22
CA GLY A 209 12.38 0.12 -1.78
C GLY A 209 12.31 -1.29 -1.18
N SER A 210 12.20 -2.33 -2.00
CA SER A 210 12.27 -3.73 -1.55
C SER A 210 13.66 -4.07 -0.98
N TRP A 211 14.71 -3.35 -1.38
CA TRP A 211 16.07 -3.51 -0.86
C TRP A 211 16.26 -2.96 0.56
N ASN A 212 15.36 -2.11 1.02
CA ASN A 212 15.34 -1.56 2.37
C ASN A 212 13.90 -1.21 2.75
N CYS A 213 13.09 -2.24 2.98
CA CYS A 213 11.69 -2.07 3.39
C CYS A 213 11.64 -1.59 4.84
N GLN A 214 11.56 -0.28 5.02
CA GLN A 214 11.61 0.40 6.30
C GLN A 214 10.27 0.28 7.02
N MET A 215 10.15 -0.71 7.90
CA MET A 215 8.91 -1.03 8.62
C MET A 215 8.33 0.14 9.41
N ARG A 216 9.18 1.08 9.82
CA ARG A 216 8.80 2.31 10.50
C ARG A 216 7.86 3.19 9.67
N PHE A 217 7.95 3.14 8.35
CA PHE A 217 7.21 4.01 7.43
C PHE A 217 6.10 3.28 6.68
N GLY A 218 5.74 2.08 7.09
CA GLY A 218 4.60 1.35 6.54
C GLY A 218 4.96 0.13 5.70
N ALA A 219 3.97 -0.39 4.97
CA ALA A 219 4.04 -1.68 4.29
C ALA A 219 4.22 -1.56 2.76
N LEU A 220 4.65 -0.41 2.25
CA LEU A 220 4.66 -0.14 0.80
C LEU A 220 5.39 -1.21 -0.02
N PHE A 221 6.51 -1.72 0.51
CA PHE A 221 7.34 -2.74 -0.14
C PHE A 221 7.29 -4.11 0.54
N LEU A 222 6.36 -4.31 1.48
CA LEU A 222 6.31 -5.54 2.28
C LEU A 222 6.12 -6.80 1.43
N ALA A 223 5.29 -6.73 0.39
CA ALA A 223 4.99 -7.89 -0.45
C ALA A 223 6.17 -8.37 -1.31
N SER A 224 7.05 -7.46 -1.71
CA SER A 224 8.20 -7.72 -2.58
C SER A 224 9.53 -7.54 -1.86
N ASN A 225 9.51 -7.38 -0.53
CA ASN A 225 10.71 -7.06 0.23
C ASN A 225 11.80 -8.11 0.05
N LYS A 226 13.03 -7.63 0.02
CA LYS A 226 14.27 -8.42 0.06
C LYS A 226 14.93 -8.30 1.42
N ILE A 227 14.89 -7.09 1.97
CA ILE A 227 15.44 -6.75 3.28
C ILE A 227 14.38 -5.96 4.05
N LEU A 228 13.86 -6.52 5.12
CA LEU A 228 13.06 -5.81 6.11
C LEU A 228 13.99 -5.06 7.05
N HIS A 229 13.77 -3.77 7.23
CA HIS A 229 14.53 -2.92 8.14
C HIS A 229 13.60 -2.39 9.22
N PHE A 230 13.81 -2.81 10.44
CA PHE A 230 12.93 -2.49 11.54
C PHE A 230 13.15 -1.09 12.11
N CYS A 231 14.31 -0.48 11.88
CA CYS A 231 14.67 0.86 12.40
C CYS A 231 14.35 0.98 13.89
N SER A 232 14.79 0.00 14.68
CA SER A 232 14.38 -0.23 16.08
C SER A 232 14.62 0.97 16.98
N LYS A 233 13.56 1.47 17.63
CA LYS A 233 13.62 2.56 18.62
C LYS A 233 12.78 2.23 19.86
N LYS A 234 13.06 2.92 20.97
CA LYS A 234 12.48 2.66 22.30
C LYS A 234 10.94 2.60 22.35
N ASN A 235 10.27 3.31 21.46
CA ASN A 235 8.80 3.44 21.43
C ASN A 235 8.15 2.79 20.21
N MET A 236 8.85 1.89 19.52
CA MET A 236 8.31 1.19 18.36
C MET A 236 7.44 0.00 18.76
N PRO A 237 6.42 -0.35 17.97
CA PRO A 237 5.70 -1.60 18.15
C PRO A 237 6.66 -2.78 18.20
N VAL A 238 6.31 -3.78 19.01
CA VAL A 238 7.18 -4.92 19.32
C VAL A 238 7.32 -5.78 18.08
N SER A 239 8.49 -5.73 17.43
CA SER A 239 8.98 -6.78 16.54
C SER A 239 9.93 -7.69 17.32
N TYR A 240 10.24 -8.88 16.80
CA TYR A 240 11.26 -9.74 17.44
C TYR A 240 12.60 -9.01 17.57
N LEU A 241 13.01 -8.21 16.58
CA LEU A 241 14.24 -7.41 16.62
C LEU A 241 14.21 -6.24 17.60
N SER A 242 13.03 -5.85 18.09
CA SER A 242 12.85 -4.83 19.14
C SER A 242 12.42 -5.44 20.48
N ASN A 243 12.03 -6.71 20.50
CA ASN A 243 11.52 -7.39 21.69
C ASN A 243 12.66 -7.81 22.62
N LYS A 244 12.92 -6.99 23.63
CA LYS A 244 13.99 -7.26 24.58
C LYS A 244 13.87 -8.58 25.31
N VAL A 245 12.66 -9.08 25.55
CA VAL A 245 12.45 -10.38 26.21
C VAL A 245 12.91 -11.50 25.29
N TYR A 246 12.57 -11.42 24.00
CA TYR A 246 12.99 -12.42 23.03
C TYR A 246 14.50 -12.34 22.74
N LEU A 247 15.06 -11.14 22.58
CA LEU A 247 16.50 -10.94 22.40
C LEU A 247 17.32 -11.47 23.60
N ARG A 248 16.80 -11.36 24.84
CA ARG A 248 17.43 -11.98 26.01
C ARG A 248 17.44 -13.50 25.91
N LYS A 249 16.38 -14.15 25.42
CA LYS A 249 16.38 -15.60 25.15
C LYS A 249 17.44 -15.98 24.12
N ILE A 250 17.63 -15.17 23.08
CA ILE A 250 18.72 -15.38 22.12
C ILE A 250 20.07 -15.21 22.82
N LYS A 251 20.21 -14.26 23.71
CA LYS A 251 21.43 -14.07 24.49
C LYS A 251 21.77 -15.26 25.37
N GLU A 252 20.75 -15.96 25.91
CA GLU A 252 20.89 -17.14 26.74
C GLU A 252 21.13 -18.43 25.94
N HIS A 253 20.58 -18.55 24.72
CA HIS A 253 20.53 -19.79 23.95
C HIS A 253 21.19 -19.69 22.57
N GLY A 254 21.66 -18.50 22.15
CA GLY A 254 22.27 -18.27 20.84
C GLY A 254 21.36 -18.63 19.68
N ALA A 255 21.91 -19.25 18.66
CA ALA A 255 21.20 -19.73 17.47
C ALA A 255 20.16 -20.82 17.77
N ASN A 256 20.24 -21.46 18.94
CA ASN A 256 19.30 -22.51 19.37
C ASN A 256 18.10 -21.92 20.15
N ALA A 257 17.93 -20.61 20.19
CA ALA A 257 16.79 -19.99 20.84
C ALA A 257 15.48 -20.46 20.19
N PHE A 258 14.52 -20.87 21.04
CA PHE A 258 13.24 -21.39 20.59
C PHE A 258 12.52 -20.44 19.63
N GLY A 259 12.09 -20.93 18.49
CA GLY A 259 11.35 -20.19 17.46
C GLY A 259 12.22 -19.29 16.58
N LEU A 260 13.56 -19.27 16.72
CA LEU A 260 14.42 -18.38 15.93
C LEU A 260 14.42 -18.73 14.44
N MET A 261 14.57 -20.00 14.09
CA MET A 261 14.52 -20.43 12.70
C MET A 261 13.13 -20.29 12.10
N GLU A 262 12.09 -20.60 12.88
CA GLU A 262 10.70 -20.37 12.47
C GLU A 262 10.45 -18.88 12.16
N TYR A 263 10.92 -17.99 13.00
CA TYR A 263 10.85 -16.55 12.75
C TYR A 263 11.56 -16.12 11.44
N ILE A 264 12.72 -16.71 11.14
CA ILE A 264 13.47 -16.40 9.92
C ILE A 264 12.74 -16.94 8.67
N THR A 265 12.20 -18.16 8.75
CA THR A 265 11.55 -18.85 7.60
C THR A 265 10.13 -18.37 7.36
N ASP A 266 9.38 -18.10 8.42
CA ASP A 266 8.00 -17.61 8.39
C ASP A 266 7.87 -16.21 9.04
N TRP A 267 8.70 -15.28 8.60
CA TRP A 267 8.74 -13.92 9.11
C TRP A 267 7.39 -13.18 8.98
N ARG A 268 6.53 -13.58 8.02
CA ARG A 268 5.22 -12.95 7.79
C ARG A 268 4.30 -13.13 8.99
N SER A 269 4.30 -14.29 9.61
CA SER A 269 3.47 -14.58 10.80
C SER A 269 3.80 -13.68 11.99
N SER A 270 5.02 -13.15 12.06
CA SER A 270 5.50 -12.27 13.14
C SER A 270 5.24 -10.78 12.89
N ILE A 271 4.76 -10.40 11.70
CA ILE A 271 4.46 -9.01 11.37
C ILE A 271 2.99 -8.70 11.65
N SER A 272 2.74 -7.94 12.70
CA SER A 272 1.41 -7.42 13.04
C SER A 272 1.15 -6.06 12.39
N SER A 273 -0.12 -5.66 12.35
CA SER A 273 -0.53 -4.32 11.92
C SER A 273 0.14 -3.21 12.74
N GLY A 274 0.40 -3.44 14.02
CA GLY A 274 1.14 -2.52 14.88
C GLY A 274 2.62 -2.42 14.53
N THR A 275 3.24 -3.47 14.00
CA THR A 275 4.63 -3.46 13.53
C THR A 275 4.81 -2.60 12.27
N VAL A 276 3.79 -2.57 11.40
CA VAL A 276 3.83 -1.90 10.09
C VAL A 276 3.38 -0.45 10.15
N THR A 277 2.69 -0.04 11.20
CA THR A 277 1.97 1.23 11.28
C THR A 277 2.51 2.18 12.34
N CYS A 278 3.82 2.23 12.55
CA CYS A 278 4.42 3.06 13.62
C CYS A 278 4.16 4.56 13.50
N PHE A 279 3.87 5.08 12.34
CA PHE A 279 3.50 6.46 12.09
C PHE A 279 2.04 6.60 11.65
N GLY A 280 1.19 5.72 12.16
CA GLY A 280 -0.20 5.67 11.74
C GLY A 280 -0.37 5.03 10.36
N ASN A 281 -1.59 4.93 9.92
CA ASN A 281 -1.97 4.37 8.61
C ASN A 281 -1.58 5.29 7.43
N ASP A 282 -0.51 6.02 7.55
CA ASP A 282 -0.32 7.30 6.91
C ASP A 282 0.82 7.27 5.91
N ALA A 283 0.90 6.20 5.18
CA ALA A 283 1.84 6.07 4.09
C ALA A 283 1.39 6.79 2.79
N SER A 284 0.67 7.89 2.89
CA SER A 284 0.44 8.78 1.73
C SER A 284 1.61 9.72 1.54
N PHE A 285 2.79 9.14 1.38
CA PHE A 285 3.95 9.91 0.97
C PHE A 285 3.82 10.26 -0.51
N ALA A 286 4.20 11.45 -0.89
CA ALA A 286 4.57 11.69 -2.27
C ALA A 286 5.83 10.87 -2.52
N VAL A 287 5.66 9.70 -3.11
CA VAL A 287 6.78 8.85 -3.50
C VAL A 287 7.60 9.53 -4.59
N SER A 288 8.88 9.17 -4.68
CA SER A 288 9.73 9.66 -5.76
C SER A 288 9.19 9.21 -7.12
N PRO A 289 9.54 9.88 -8.22
CA PRO A 289 9.15 9.46 -9.57
C PRO A 289 9.53 8.01 -9.88
N TYR A 290 10.63 7.51 -9.32
CA TYR A 290 11.06 6.12 -9.45
C TYR A 290 10.01 5.14 -8.91
N TYR A 291 9.43 5.43 -7.75
CA TYR A 291 8.40 4.60 -7.14
C TYR A 291 7.00 4.89 -7.69
N GLU A 292 6.76 6.09 -8.19
CA GLU A 292 5.47 6.46 -8.75
C GLU A 292 5.05 5.48 -9.87
N GLU A 293 5.98 5.14 -10.76
CA GLU A 293 5.77 4.18 -11.84
C GLU A 293 5.61 2.74 -11.33
N LYS A 294 6.38 2.36 -10.29
CA LYS A 294 6.46 0.97 -9.80
C LYS A 294 5.60 0.70 -8.57
N ARG A 295 5.06 1.72 -7.94
CA ARG A 295 4.35 1.67 -6.66
C ARG A 295 3.36 0.51 -6.56
N TYR A 296 2.51 0.35 -7.56
CA TYR A 296 1.48 -0.67 -7.59
C TYR A 296 2.01 -2.07 -7.89
N LYS A 297 3.18 -2.18 -8.50
CA LYS A 297 3.85 -3.46 -8.71
C LYS A 297 4.27 -4.11 -7.38
N TYR A 298 4.58 -3.29 -6.38
CA TYR A 298 5.06 -3.75 -5.06
C TYR A 298 3.96 -3.84 -4.00
N ILE A 299 2.81 -3.22 -4.24
CA ILE A 299 1.67 -3.38 -3.35
C ILE A 299 0.99 -4.69 -3.72
N ASN A 300 1.15 -5.70 -2.88
CA ASN A 300 0.30 -6.88 -2.97
C ASN A 300 -1.12 -6.46 -2.64
N HIS A 301 -2.08 -6.74 -3.55
CA HIS A 301 -3.48 -6.35 -3.42
C HIS A 301 -4.09 -6.74 -2.10
N ASN A 302 -3.64 -7.88 -1.55
CA ASN A 302 -4.27 -8.46 -0.39
C ASN A 302 -3.83 -7.83 0.93
N THR A 303 -2.65 -7.22 1.01
CA THR A 303 -2.12 -6.79 2.31
C THR A 303 -1.72 -5.31 2.32
N ALA A 304 -0.82 -4.90 1.44
CA ALA A 304 -0.20 -3.58 1.54
C ALA A 304 -1.12 -2.44 1.09
N GLN A 305 -1.98 -2.66 0.10
CA GLN A 305 -2.90 -1.64 -0.40
C GLN A 305 -3.94 -1.23 0.66
N HIS A 306 -4.34 -2.16 1.53
CA HIS A 306 -5.30 -1.89 2.59
C HIS A 306 -4.69 -1.24 3.84
N LEU A 307 -3.38 -1.40 4.03
CA LEU A 307 -2.63 -0.67 5.05
C LEU A 307 -2.38 0.80 4.64
N TYR A 308 -2.45 1.09 3.35
CA TYR A 308 -2.22 2.39 2.78
C TYR A 308 -3.47 3.28 2.88
N ASN A 309 -3.61 4.00 4.00
CA ASN A 309 -4.58 5.08 4.15
C ASN A 309 -3.83 6.42 4.21
N PRO A 310 -4.11 7.36 3.28
CA PRO A 310 -3.50 8.68 3.35
C PRO A 310 -3.85 9.40 4.67
N ILE A 311 -2.87 10.07 5.28
CA ILE A 311 -3.19 11.11 6.28
C ILE A 311 -3.91 12.22 5.54
N LEU A 312 -5.17 12.41 5.88
CA LEU A 312 -5.85 13.62 5.49
C LEU A 312 -5.11 14.81 6.14
N SER A 313 -4.70 15.77 5.34
CA SER A 313 -4.19 17.02 5.82
C SER A 313 -5.22 17.67 6.79
N PHE A 314 -4.78 18.58 7.65
CA PHE A 314 -5.71 19.27 8.54
C PHE A 314 -6.89 19.91 7.77
N ARG A 315 -6.61 20.45 6.58
CA ARG A 315 -7.61 21.01 5.67
C ARG A 315 -8.61 19.95 5.20
N GLU A 316 -8.14 18.77 4.81
CA GLU A 316 -9.00 17.65 4.39
C GLU A 316 -9.84 17.11 5.55
N LYS A 317 -9.28 17.04 6.76
CA LYS A 317 -10.04 16.67 7.97
C LYS A 317 -11.16 17.66 8.26
N LEU A 318 -10.89 18.96 8.17
CA LEU A 318 -11.90 20.00 8.30
C LEU A 318 -12.97 19.91 7.21
N GLN A 319 -12.57 19.60 5.97
CA GLN A 319 -13.48 19.41 4.86
C GLN A 319 -14.38 18.18 5.05
N CYS A 320 -13.84 17.05 5.50
CA CYS A 320 -14.62 15.88 5.87
C CYS A 320 -15.61 16.18 7.01
N TYR A 321 -15.16 16.89 8.06
CA TYR A 321 -16.02 17.31 9.15
C TYR A 321 -17.15 18.23 8.67
N ARG A 322 -16.83 19.27 7.89
CA ARG A 322 -17.82 20.16 7.24
C ARG A 322 -18.85 19.36 6.43
N ASN A 323 -18.37 18.47 5.57
CA ASN A 323 -19.23 17.66 4.72
C ASN A 323 -20.17 16.77 5.54
N ARG A 324 -19.65 16.21 6.63
CA ARG A 324 -20.42 15.39 7.56
C ARG A 324 -21.53 16.17 8.23
N VAL A 325 -21.23 17.39 8.73
CA VAL A 325 -22.22 18.27 9.34
C VAL A 325 -23.29 18.68 8.33
N ILE A 326 -22.88 19.16 7.15
CA ILE A 326 -23.85 19.55 6.10
C ILE A 326 -24.66 18.34 5.65
N GLY A 327 -24.05 17.17 5.48
CA GLY A 327 -24.73 15.93 5.08
C GLY A 327 -25.74 15.43 6.10
N LEU A 328 -25.50 15.65 7.40
CA LEU A 328 -26.47 15.35 8.47
C LEU A 328 -27.71 16.24 8.36
N ILE A 329 -27.52 17.54 8.08
CA ILE A 329 -28.59 18.53 8.02
C ILE A 329 -29.35 18.42 6.68
N SER A 330 -28.62 18.39 5.56
CA SER A 330 -29.19 18.35 4.22
C SER A 330 -28.27 17.69 3.21
N PRO A 331 -28.47 16.41 2.90
CA PRO A 331 -27.72 15.71 1.84
C PRO A 331 -27.82 16.41 0.49
N LYS A 332 -28.99 17.03 0.17
CA LYS A 332 -29.18 17.79 -1.07
C LYS A 332 -28.25 19.01 -1.14
N ASN A 333 -28.16 19.80 -0.06
CA ASN A 333 -27.27 20.96 -0.02
C ASN A 333 -25.80 20.55 -0.09
N LEU A 334 -25.44 19.44 0.57
CA LEU A 334 -24.11 18.88 0.43
C LEU A 334 -23.81 18.46 -1.02
N SER A 335 -24.75 17.78 -1.69
CA SER A 335 -24.58 17.42 -3.10
C SER A 335 -24.37 18.62 -3.99
N CYS A 336 -25.14 19.71 -3.82
CA CYS A 336 -24.95 20.96 -4.55
C CYS A 336 -23.59 21.59 -4.30
N LEU A 337 -23.14 21.61 -3.05
CA LEU A 337 -21.82 22.13 -2.64
C LEU A 337 -20.69 21.31 -3.30
N LEU A 338 -20.74 20.00 -3.17
CA LEU A 338 -19.73 19.10 -3.74
C LEU A 338 -19.71 19.16 -5.25
N TYR A 339 -20.86 19.33 -5.91
CA TYR A 339 -20.92 19.53 -7.35
C TYR A 339 -20.19 20.81 -7.76
N LYS A 340 -20.46 21.94 -7.07
CA LYS A 340 -19.78 23.22 -7.30
C LYS A 340 -18.26 23.11 -7.08
N GLU A 341 -17.84 22.46 -6.03
CA GLU A 341 -16.40 22.23 -5.75
C GLU A 341 -15.74 21.34 -6.83
N THR A 342 -16.50 20.40 -7.40
CA THR A 342 -16.02 19.44 -8.38
C THR A 342 -15.87 20.05 -9.78
N PHE A 343 -16.84 20.87 -10.21
CA PHE A 343 -16.97 21.37 -11.59
C PHE A 343 -16.86 22.89 -11.74
N GLY A 344 -16.73 23.64 -10.63
CA GLY A 344 -16.61 25.10 -10.62
C GLY A 344 -17.92 25.86 -10.95
N LYS A 345 -19.03 25.15 -11.19
CA LYS A 345 -20.35 25.73 -11.54
C LYS A 345 -21.46 25.17 -10.67
N LYS A 346 -22.54 25.92 -10.49
CA LYS A 346 -23.69 25.45 -9.72
C LYS A 346 -24.46 24.39 -10.54
N ILE A 347 -25.03 23.40 -9.86
CA ILE A 347 -25.78 22.34 -10.54
C ILE A 347 -27.06 22.86 -11.23
N GLN A 348 -27.63 23.97 -10.73
CA GLN A 348 -28.79 24.63 -11.33
C GLN A 348 -28.49 25.21 -12.72
N ASP A 349 -27.22 25.64 -12.94
CA ASP A 349 -26.77 26.28 -14.19
C ASP A 349 -26.44 25.26 -15.28
N VAL A 350 -26.63 23.95 -15.00
CA VAL A 350 -26.33 22.85 -15.92
C VAL A 350 -27.61 22.41 -16.63
N ALA A 351 -27.48 22.03 -17.89
CA ALA A 351 -28.61 21.55 -18.69
C ALA A 351 -29.26 20.27 -18.14
N ASP A 352 -30.56 20.12 -18.29
CA ASP A 352 -31.31 18.90 -17.89
C ASP A 352 -30.96 17.66 -18.75
N THR A 353 -30.07 17.82 -19.72
CA THR A 353 -29.48 16.72 -20.47
C THR A 353 -28.18 16.20 -19.88
N ASP A 354 -27.64 16.85 -18.87
CA ASP A 354 -26.41 16.39 -18.19
C ASP A 354 -26.75 15.28 -17.18
N PHE A 355 -26.07 14.16 -17.31
CA PHE A 355 -26.35 12.97 -16.51
C PHE A 355 -26.10 13.17 -15.02
N ASN A 356 -25.05 13.90 -14.64
CA ASN A 356 -24.77 14.21 -13.23
C ASN A 356 -25.90 15.03 -12.60
N LYS A 357 -26.42 16.03 -13.35
CA LYS A 357 -27.59 16.80 -12.91
C LYS A 357 -28.83 15.92 -12.78
N MET A 358 -29.06 15.04 -13.75
CA MET A 358 -30.21 14.14 -13.73
C MET A 358 -30.15 13.14 -12.59
N LEU A 359 -28.97 12.59 -12.26
CA LEU A 359 -28.77 11.73 -11.09
C LEU A 359 -29.07 12.47 -9.79
N HIS A 360 -28.61 13.72 -9.66
CA HIS A 360 -28.95 14.56 -8.51
C HIS A 360 -30.47 14.79 -8.42
N THR A 361 -31.11 15.10 -9.54
CA THR A 361 -32.56 15.32 -9.58
C THR A 361 -33.30 14.04 -9.17
N LEU A 362 -32.91 12.91 -9.69
CA LEU A 362 -33.48 11.61 -9.33
C LEU A 362 -33.33 11.32 -7.82
N ALA A 363 -32.13 11.50 -7.27
CA ALA A 363 -31.84 11.19 -5.88
C ALA A 363 -32.58 12.06 -4.86
N PHE A 364 -32.92 13.31 -5.22
CA PHE A 364 -33.51 14.28 -4.27
C PHE A 364 -34.93 14.72 -4.61
N HIS A 365 -35.51 14.20 -5.70
CA HIS A 365 -36.85 14.56 -6.16
C HIS A 365 -37.70 13.36 -6.61
N SER A 366 -37.24 12.12 -6.36
CA SER A 366 -38.03 10.92 -6.57
C SER A 366 -38.08 10.06 -5.32
N ASP A 367 -38.91 9.02 -5.33
CA ASP A 367 -38.88 7.99 -4.30
C ASP A 367 -37.63 7.11 -4.45
N ILE A 368 -36.79 7.09 -3.42
CA ILE A 368 -35.56 6.29 -3.33
C ILE A 368 -35.61 5.26 -2.21
N SER A 369 -36.79 4.94 -1.69
CA SER A 369 -36.98 4.04 -0.55
C SER A 369 -36.37 2.65 -0.76
N GLU A 370 -36.46 2.11 -1.99
CA GLU A 370 -35.86 0.82 -2.35
C GLU A 370 -34.34 0.86 -2.50
N TRP A 371 -33.74 2.02 -2.75
CA TRP A 371 -32.30 2.12 -3.01
C TRP A 371 -31.44 1.62 -1.86
N THR A 372 -31.91 1.79 -0.61
CA THR A 372 -31.18 1.31 0.57
C THR A 372 -31.05 -0.22 0.57
N ILE A 373 -32.12 -0.93 0.20
CA ILE A 373 -32.12 -2.40 0.14
C ILE A 373 -31.31 -2.88 -1.07
N LEU A 374 -31.48 -2.23 -2.21
CA LEU A 374 -30.87 -2.64 -3.46
C LEU A 374 -29.37 -2.30 -3.54
N ALA A 375 -28.92 -1.27 -2.82
CA ALA A 375 -27.49 -0.91 -2.71
C ALA A 375 -26.75 -1.69 -1.60
N ASP A 376 -27.47 -2.32 -0.67
CA ASP A 376 -26.90 -3.21 0.34
C ASP A 376 -26.50 -4.54 -0.29
N LYS A 377 -25.19 -4.82 -0.35
CA LYS A 377 -24.65 -6.04 -0.99
C LYS A 377 -25.14 -7.35 -0.38
N LEU A 378 -25.68 -7.31 0.85
CA LEU A 378 -26.31 -8.48 1.49
C LEU A 378 -27.83 -8.52 1.26
N ALA A 379 -28.51 -7.39 1.47
CA ALA A 379 -29.96 -7.36 1.34
C ALA A 379 -30.43 -7.58 -0.12
N VAL A 380 -29.69 -7.06 -1.10
CA VAL A 380 -29.96 -7.24 -2.53
C VAL A 380 -29.97 -8.72 -2.96
N ARG A 381 -29.25 -9.59 -2.24
CA ARG A 381 -29.22 -11.04 -2.55
C ARG A 381 -30.62 -11.67 -2.45
N LYS A 382 -31.42 -11.26 -1.44
CA LYS A 382 -32.79 -11.70 -1.34
C LYS A 382 -33.63 -11.23 -2.53
N TYR A 383 -33.54 -9.97 -2.91
CA TYR A 383 -34.21 -9.41 -4.08
C TYR A 383 -33.88 -10.20 -5.36
N ILE A 384 -32.60 -10.49 -5.60
CA ILE A 384 -32.15 -11.28 -6.76
C ILE A 384 -32.71 -12.71 -6.72
N THR A 385 -32.75 -13.32 -5.54
CA THR A 385 -33.32 -14.66 -5.35
C THR A 385 -34.84 -14.68 -5.60
N ASP A 386 -35.58 -13.68 -5.08
CA ASP A 386 -37.01 -13.53 -5.27
C ASP A 386 -37.39 -13.31 -6.76
N LYS A 387 -36.46 -12.76 -7.56
CA LYS A 387 -36.57 -12.64 -9.03
C LYS A 387 -36.15 -13.91 -9.78
N GLY A 388 -35.83 -15.00 -9.11
CA GLY A 388 -35.43 -16.28 -9.73
C GLY A 388 -34.00 -16.32 -10.28
N LEU A 389 -33.16 -15.39 -9.86
CA LEU A 389 -31.79 -15.20 -10.37
C LEU A 389 -30.71 -15.64 -9.38
N SER A 390 -30.99 -16.46 -8.39
CA SER A 390 -30.01 -16.90 -7.38
C SER A 390 -28.73 -17.48 -7.96
N ARG A 391 -28.78 -18.04 -9.18
CA ARG A 391 -27.63 -18.64 -9.88
C ARG A 391 -26.50 -17.65 -10.22
N ILE A 392 -26.81 -16.34 -10.26
CA ILE A 392 -25.79 -15.30 -10.55
C ILE A 392 -25.07 -14.79 -9.30
N LEU A 393 -25.50 -15.20 -8.11
CA LEU A 393 -24.90 -14.76 -6.85
C LEU A 393 -23.63 -15.58 -6.56
N PRO A 394 -22.47 -14.93 -6.29
CA PRO A 394 -21.34 -15.64 -5.72
C PRO A 394 -21.74 -16.36 -4.43
N GLU A 395 -21.13 -17.49 -4.13
CA GLU A 395 -21.42 -18.22 -2.90
C GLU A 395 -21.12 -17.36 -1.66
N LEU A 396 -22.04 -17.32 -0.70
CA LEU A 396 -21.88 -16.57 0.55
C LEU A 396 -21.47 -17.56 1.65
N TYR A 397 -20.30 -17.31 2.27
CA TYR A 397 -19.73 -18.20 3.26
C TYR A 397 -20.11 -17.82 4.70
N ASP A 398 -19.98 -16.52 5.06
CA ASP A 398 -20.31 -16.07 6.41
C ASP A 398 -20.61 -14.56 6.47
N ILE A 399 -21.25 -14.12 7.57
CA ILE A 399 -21.64 -12.72 7.83
C ILE A 399 -21.32 -12.35 9.27
N TRP A 400 -20.74 -11.17 9.50
CA TRP A 400 -20.40 -10.66 10.84
C TRP A 400 -20.87 -9.21 11.03
N GLU A 401 -21.38 -8.92 12.23
CA GLU A 401 -21.75 -7.57 12.66
C GLU A 401 -20.59 -6.81 13.32
N SER A 402 -19.58 -7.54 13.75
CA SER A 402 -18.36 -6.99 14.38
C SER A 402 -17.10 -7.53 13.72
N ALA A 403 -16.12 -6.67 13.57
CA ALA A 403 -14.81 -7.09 13.06
C ALA A 403 -14.11 -8.10 14.00
N ASN A 404 -14.41 -8.05 15.31
CA ASN A 404 -13.81 -8.98 16.27
C ASN A 404 -14.40 -10.40 16.15
N SER A 405 -15.60 -10.56 15.58
CA SER A 405 -16.24 -11.86 15.40
C SER A 405 -15.83 -12.59 14.11
N ILE A 406 -15.00 -11.98 13.27
CA ILE A 406 -14.49 -12.63 12.05
C ILE A 406 -13.71 -13.88 12.44
N LYS A 407 -14.15 -15.03 11.92
CA LYS A 407 -13.49 -16.33 12.03
C LYS A 407 -13.09 -16.76 10.63
N THR A 408 -11.81 -17.02 10.41
CA THR A 408 -11.28 -17.39 9.09
C THR A 408 -11.01 -18.89 8.96
N ASP A 409 -10.95 -19.60 10.07
CA ASP A 409 -10.64 -21.03 10.20
C ASP A 409 -11.69 -21.95 9.59
N THR A 410 -12.93 -21.46 9.46
CA THR A 410 -14.07 -22.19 8.86
C THR A 410 -14.29 -21.85 7.39
N LEU A 411 -13.53 -20.90 6.85
CA LEU A 411 -13.66 -20.44 5.46
C LEU A 411 -12.80 -21.28 4.51
N PRO A 412 -13.12 -21.31 3.21
CA PRO A 412 -12.27 -21.90 2.19
C PRO A 412 -10.86 -21.28 2.17
N THR A 413 -9.93 -21.89 1.45
CA THR A 413 -8.58 -21.33 1.27
C THR A 413 -8.57 -20.01 0.51
N GLN A 414 -9.58 -19.79 -0.35
CA GLN A 414 -9.73 -18.59 -1.17
C GLN A 414 -11.13 -18.01 -1.02
N TYR A 415 -11.22 -16.75 -0.71
CA TYR A 415 -12.48 -16.01 -0.56
C TYR A 415 -12.25 -14.50 -0.64
N VAL A 416 -13.30 -13.72 -0.66
CA VAL A 416 -13.22 -12.26 -0.57
C VAL A 416 -14.00 -11.74 0.64
N LEU A 417 -13.38 -10.88 1.44
CA LEU A 417 -14.05 -10.16 2.52
C LEU A 417 -14.50 -8.79 2.04
N LYS A 418 -15.73 -8.42 2.38
CA LYS A 418 -16.34 -7.14 1.98
C LYS A 418 -17.17 -6.54 3.12
N CYS A 419 -17.35 -5.20 3.09
CA CYS A 419 -18.49 -4.57 3.78
C CYS A 419 -19.68 -4.46 2.82
N ASN A 420 -20.89 -4.61 3.38
CA ASN A 420 -22.11 -4.49 2.59
C ASN A 420 -22.54 -3.05 2.27
N HIS A 421 -22.10 -2.08 3.07
CA HIS A 421 -22.63 -0.72 3.16
C HIS A 421 -21.74 0.36 2.53
N ASP A 422 -20.61 0.01 1.93
CA ASP A 422 -19.66 0.98 1.39
C ASP A 422 -19.06 0.54 0.05
N ASN A 423 -18.25 1.42 -0.53
CA ASN A 423 -17.44 1.13 -1.71
C ASN A 423 -15.96 1.02 -1.33
N GLY A 424 -15.27 0.03 -1.88
CA GLY A 424 -13.82 -0.16 -1.73
C GLY A 424 -13.39 -0.93 -0.46
N SER A 425 -14.32 -1.50 0.31
CA SER A 425 -14.02 -2.42 1.42
C SER A 425 -13.92 -3.86 0.92
N VAL A 426 -12.98 -4.16 0.04
CA VAL A 426 -12.80 -5.47 -0.58
C VAL A 426 -11.40 -5.98 -0.27
N ILE A 427 -11.30 -7.15 0.38
CA ILE A 427 -10.04 -7.84 0.66
C ILE A 427 -10.13 -9.25 0.07
N PRO A 428 -9.56 -9.50 -1.12
CA PRO A 428 -9.44 -10.84 -1.65
C PRO A 428 -8.37 -11.62 -0.87
N ILE A 429 -8.72 -12.83 -0.49
CA ILE A 429 -7.89 -13.78 0.23
C ILE A 429 -7.57 -14.91 -0.74
N THR A 430 -6.33 -15.00 -1.16
CA THR A 430 -5.86 -16.04 -2.09
C THR A 430 -5.14 -17.18 -1.37
N ASP A 431 -4.78 -16.96 -0.11
CA ASP A 431 -4.16 -17.96 0.75
C ASP A 431 -4.50 -17.62 2.21
N ASN A 432 -5.23 -18.51 2.87
CA ASN A 432 -5.73 -18.29 4.23
C ASN A 432 -4.62 -18.25 5.29
N TYR A 433 -3.43 -18.79 4.98
CA TYR A 433 -2.30 -18.83 5.91
C TYR A 433 -1.48 -17.54 5.95
N SER A 434 -1.71 -16.61 5.01
CA SER A 434 -0.85 -15.42 4.82
C SER A 434 -1.41 -14.13 5.43
N ILE A 435 -2.53 -14.16 6.19
CA ILE A 435 -3.22 -12.94 6.58
C ILE A 435 -3.19 -12.71 8.09
N ASP A 436 -2.64 -11.53 8.46
CA ASP A 436 -2.75 -11.02 9.82
C ASP A 436 -4.22 -10.76 10.20
N SER A 437 -4.77 -11.64 11.03
CA SER A 437 -6.13 -11.52 11.59
C SER A 437 -6.36 -10.17 12.29
N ASN A 438 -5.33 -9.59 12.92
CA ASN A 438 -5.44 -8.28 13.58
C ASN A 438 -5.56 -7.15 12.56
N PHE A 439 -4.87 -7.27 11.43
CA PHE A 439 -5.02 -6.33 10.32
C PHE A 439 -6.44 -6.34 9.77
N ILE A 440 -7.00 -7.52 9.44
CA ILE A 440 -8.37 -7.66 8.94
C ILE A 440 -9.35 -7.04 9.92
N LYS A 441 -9.25 -7.38 11.21
CA LYS A 441 -10.11 -6.83 12.25
C LYS A 441 -9.98 -5.31 12.38
N GLY A 442 -8.75 -4.79 12.36
CA GLY A 442 -8.49 -3.34 12.40
C GLY A 442 -9.07 -2.60 11.20
N PHE A 443 -8.88 -3.13 9.99
CA PHE A 443 -9.43 -2.56 8.76
C PHE A 443 -10.97 -2.50 8.80
N PHE A 444 -11.62 -3.63 9.06
CA PHE A 444 -13.08 -3.68 9.06
C PHE A 444 -13.70 -2.93 10.24
N LYS A 445 -13.07 -2.89 11.42
CA LYS A 445 -13.49 -2.04 12.54
C LYS A 445 -13.57 -0.56 12.13
N LYS A 446 -12.56 -0.07 11.41
CA LYS A 446 -12.54 1.30 10.88
C LYS A 446 -13.62 1.52 9.82
N ARG A 447 -13.90 0.53 8.96
CA ARG A 447 -14.95 0.62 7.94
C ARG A 447 -16.35 0.62 8.56
N LEU A 448 -16.62 -0.28 9.49
CA LEU A 448 -17.90 -0.32 10.22
C LEU A 448 -18.17 0.95 11.03
N SER A 449 -17.13 1.68 11.50
CA SER A 449 -17.32 2.94 12.21
C SER A 449 -17.74 4.12 11.32
N LYS A 450 -17.58 4.01 9.99
CA LYS A 450 -17.91 5.08 9.05
C LYS A 450 -19.35 4.95 8.56
N CYS A 451 -20.06 6.07 8.54
CA CYS A 451 -21.35 6.17 7.85
C CYS A 451 -21.07 6.58 6.39
N PHE A 452 -20.98 5.58 5.51
CA PHE A 452 -20.82 5.83 4.08
C PHE A 452 -22.02 6.61 3.53
N GLY A 453 -21.80 7.43 2.52
CA GLY A 453 -22.86 8.28 1.94
C GLY A 453 -23.12 9.59 2.69
N LEU A 454 -22.71 9.73 3.95
CA LEU A 454 -22.89 10.97 4.71
C LEU A 454 -22.01 12.10 4.20
N GLU A 455 -20.76 11.82 3.92
CA GLU A 455 -19.77 12.80 3.42
C GLU A 455 -19.80 12.97 1.90
N THR A 456 -20.43 12.01 1.19
CA THR A 456 -20.51 11.97 -0.28
C THR A 456 -21.86 12.41 -0.82
N ALA A 457 -22.84 12.67 0.05
CA ALA A 457 -24.21 13.04 -0.29
C ALA A 457 -24.98 11.93 -1.02
N GLU A 458 -24.80 10.67 -0.59
CA GLU A 458 -25.51 9.50 -1.10
C GLU A 458 -26.47 8.96 -0.03
N PRO A 459 -27.71 9.46 0.03
CA PRO A 459 -28.61 9.25 1.18
C PRO A 459 -28.98 7.78 1.41
N HIS A 460 -29.04 6.96 0.36
CA HIS A 460 -29.42 5.56 0.41
C HIS A 460 -28.41 4.66 1.16
N TYR A 461 -27.14 5.05 1.29
CA TYR A 461 -26.17 4.29 2.07
C TYR A 461 -26.23 4.55 3.57
N ARG A 462 -26.91 5.61 4.02
CA ARG A 462 -26.85 6.07 5.43
C ARG A 462 -27.49 5.12 6.42
N THR A 463 -28.52 4.41 6.00
CA THR A 463 -29.35 3.54 6.84
C THR A 463 -29.07 2.05 6.63
N ILE A 464 -28.13 1.68 5.76
CA ILE A 464 -27.73 0.29 5.56
C ILE A 464 -27.12 -0.25 6.87
N PRO A 465 -27.64 -1.36 7.44
CA PRO A 465 -27.02 -2.06 8.57
C PRO A 465 -25.62 -2.52 8.20
N ARG A 466 -24.63 -2.10 8.98
CA ARG A 466 -23.22 -2.32 8.61
C ARG A 466 -22.76 -3.70 9.02
N ARG A 467 -22.35 -4.49 8.04
CA ARG A 467 -21.89 -5.87 8.21
C ARG A 467 -20.67 -6.15 7.37
N ILE A 468 -19.93 -7.16 7.75
CA ILE A 468 -18.83 -7.76 7.00
C ILE A 468 -19.32 -9.11 6.52
N PHE A 469 -18.92 -9.53 5.34
CA PHE A 469 -19.23 -10.86 4.84
C PHE A 469 -18.09 -11.44 4.03
N ALA A 470 -18.06 -12.76 3.96
CA ALA A 470 -17.16 -13.53 3.11
C ALA A 470 -17.97 -14.18 1.98
N GLU A 471 -17.47 -14.05 0.76
CA GLU A 471 -18.06 -14.70 -0.40
C GLU A 471 -16.99 -15.28 -1.33
N GLU A 472 -17.41 -16.06 -2.31
CA GLU A 472 -16.59 -16.69 -3.33
C GLU A 472 -15.64 -15.69 -4.01
N LEU A 473 -14.36 -16.07 -4.11
CA LEU A 473 -13.37 -15.35 -4.91
C LEU A 473 -13.46 -15.84 -6.35
N LEU A 474 -14.01 -15.01 -7.23
CA LEU A 474 -14.13 -15.34 -8.65
C LEU A 474 -12.74 -15.32 -9.32
N GLU A 475 -12.46 -16.34 -10.11
CA GLU A 475 -11.22 -16.46 -10.85
C GLU A 475 -11.20 -15.50 -12.06
N ASN A 476 -10.05 -14.86 -12.28
CA ASN A 476 -9.83 -14.02 -13.44
C ASN A 476 -9.32 -14.83 -14.64
N ASP A 477 -9.96 -14.69 -15.80
CA ASP A 477 -9.35 -15.07 -17.06
C ASP A 477 -8.27 -14.03 -17.44
N LYS A 478 -7.02 -14.44 -17.35
CA LYS A 478 -5.86 -13.56 -17.54
C LYS A 478 -5.58 -13.19 -19.00
N SER A 479 -6.39 -13.62 -19.95
CA SER A 479 -6.17 -13.40 -21.38
C SER A 479 -6.17 -11.92 -21.77
N PHE A 480 -7.03 -11.10 -21.13
CA PHE A 480 -7.23 -9.70 -21.49
C PHE A 480 -6.95 -8.72 -20.35
N SER A 481 -6.85 -9.18 -19.10
CA SER A 481 -6.74 -8.30 -17.94
C SER A 481 -5.96 -8.95 -16.81
N ASP A 482 -5.25 -8.14 -16.01
CA ASP A 482 -4.59 -8.58 -14.79
C ASP A 482 -5.56 -8.77 -13.61
N SER A 483 -6.82 -8.36 -13.78
CA SER A 483 -7.90 -8.43 -12.79
C SER A 483 -9.21 -8.86 -13.42
N LEU A 484 -10.15 -9.32 -12.59
CA LEU A 484 -11.50 -9.65 -13.04
C LEU A 484 -12.13 -8.45 -13.75
N MET A 485 -12.55 -8.64 -15.01
CA MET A 485 -13.18 -7.59 -15.81
C MET A 485 -14.58 -7.32 -15.29
N SER A 486 -14.90 -6.04 -15.07
CA SER A 486 -16.21 -5.60 -14.63
C SER A 486 -16.99 -4.98 -15.79
N TYR A 487 -18.17 -5.53 -16.04
CA TYR A 487 -19.11 -5.03 -17.06
C TYR A 487 -20.18 -4.20 -16.35
N LYS A 488 -20.21 -2.88 -16.63
CA LYS A 488 -21.08 -1.90 -15.97
C LYS A 488 -22.11 -1.39 -16.96
N PHE A 489 -23.34 -1.80 -16.77
CA PHE A 489 -24.45 -1.48 -17.68
C PHE A 489 -25.28 -0.32 -17.15
N PHE A 490 -25.56 0.66 -17.99
CA PHE A 490 -26.41 1.81 -17.67
C PHE A 490 -27.86 1.47 -18.07
N SER A 491 -28.67 1.05 -17.12
CA SER A 491 -30.06 0.64 -17.36
C SER A 491 -31.07 1.74 -17.05
N PHE A 492 -32.06 1.88 -17.92
CA PHE A 492 -33.20 2.80 -17.79
C PHE A 492 -34.48 2.02 -18.00
N TYR A 493 -35.23 1.72 -16.93
CA TYR A 493 -36.40 0.83 -16.95
C TYR A 493 -36.14 -0.48 -17.71
N GLY A 494 -35.11 -1.20 -17.30
CA GLY A 494 -34.71 -2.48 -17.89
C GLY A 494 -33.90 -2.37 -19.19
N ASN A 495 -33.95 -1.23 -19.89
CA ASN A 495 -33.26 -1.06 -21.18
C ASN A 495 -31.82 -0.56 -20.98
N THR A 496 -30.89 -1.17 -21.68
CA THR A 496 -29.47 -0.79 -21.65
C THR A 496 -28.87 -0.77 -23.04
N ASP A 497 -28.24 0.35 -23.42
CA ASP A 497 -27.58 0.52 -24.73
C ASP A 497 -26.06 0.55 -24.63
N TYR A 498 -25.52 0.84 -23.45
CA TYR A 498 -24.09 1.03 -23.25
C TYR A 498 -23.58 0.22 -22.07
N CYS A 499 -22.43 -0.41 -22.29
CA CYS A 499 -21.65 -1.11 -21.29
C CYS A 499 -20.27 -0.47 -21.13
N GLN A 500 -19.92 -0.06 -19.94
CA GLN A 500 -18.57 0.32 -19.58
C GLN A 500 -17.82 -0.92 -19.09
N VAL A 501 -16.77 -1.34 -19.79
CA VAL A 501 -15.88 -2.42 -19.37
C VAL A 501 -14.70 -1.82 -18.63
N ILE A 502 -14.45 -2.32 -17.42
CA ILE A 502 -13.29 -1.94 -16.61
C ILE A 502 -12.36 -3.15 -16.50
N TYR A 503 -11.08 -2.94 -16.80
CA TYR A 503 -10.04 -3.96 -16.77
C TYR A 503 -8.72 -3.40 -16.23
N ASP A 504 -7.73 -4.25 -15.98
CA ASP A 504 -6.45 -3.90 -15.34
C ASP A 504 -6.63 -3.10 -14.05
N SER A 505 -7.71 -3.42 -13.32
CA SER A 505 -8.06 -2.73 -12.08
C SER A 505 -7.25 -3.20 -10.87
N LYS A 506 -6.41 -4.21 -11.07
CA LYS A 506 -5.49 -4.71 -10.05
C LYS A 506 -4.64 -3.59 -9.47
N HIS A 507 -4.31 -2.61 -10.27
CA HIS A 507 -3.62 -1.40 -9.90
C HIS A 507 -4.49 -0.19 -10.29
N HIS A 508 -5.18 0.43 -9.35
CA HIS A 508 -6.16 1.50 -9.62
C HIS A 508 -5.69 2.61 -10.57
N ARG A 509 -4.39 2.90 -10.65
CA ARG A 509 -3.83 3.88 -11.62
C ARG A 509 -3.70 3.33 -13.03
N ASN A 510 -3.59 2.03 -13.18
CA ASN A 510 -3.52 1.36 -14.47
C ASN A 510 -4.90 0.93 -14.96
N GLN A 511 -5.92 1.08 -14.10
CA GLN A 511 -7.29 0.76 -14.46
C GLN A 511 -7.65 1.44 -15.78
N LYS A 512 -8.08 0.62 -16.73
CA LYS A 512 -8.55 1.05 -18.04
C LYS A 512 -10.05 0.91 -18.13
N SER A 513 -10.65 1.75 -18.95
CA SER A 513 -12.09 1.77 -19.16
C SER A 513 -12.41 1.97 -20.63
N ILE A 514 -13.36 1.21 -21.15
CA ILE A 514 -13.87 1.33 -22.51
C ILE A 514 -15.38 1.31 -22.43
N VAL A 515 -16.06 2.11 -23.26
CA VAL A 515 -17.50 2.02 -23.43
C VAL A 515 -17.83 1.32 -24.74
N TYR A 516 -18.69 0.33 -24.68
CA TYR A 516 -19.22 -0.39 -25.83
C TYR A 516 -20.72 -0.09 -26.03
N LYS A 517 -21.14 0.06 -27.29
CA LYS A 517 -22.56 0.04 -27.66
C LYS A 517 -23.00 -1.42 -27.74
N ILE A 518 -24.00 -1.81 -26.95
CA ILE A 518 -24.35 -3.23 -26.73
C ILE A 518 -24.93 -3.89 -27.98
N SER A 519 -25.63 -3.13 -28.85
CA SER A 519 -26.33 -3.68 -30.02
C SER A 519 -25.40 -4.39 -31.02
N ASN A 520 -24.16 -3.94 -31.16
CA ASN A 520 -23.17 -4.43 -32.12
C ASN A 520 -21.78 -4.62 -31.48
N TRP A 521 -21.67 -4.42 -30.16
CA TRP A 521 -20.42 -4.44 -29.39
C TRP A 521 -19.32 -3.54 -29.95
N GLU A 522 -19.73 -2.37 -30.47
CA GLU A 522 -18.83 -1.39 -31.06
C GLU A 522 -18.26 -0.47 -29.99
N LYS A 523 -16.94 -0.31 -30.01
CA LYS A 523 -16.19 0.57 -29.10
C LYS A 523 -16.52 2.03 -29.38
N GLN A 524 -16.92 2.77 -28.35
CA GLN A 524 -17.22 4.20 -28.40
C GLN A 524 -15.99 5.01 -27.98
N GLN A 525 -15.18 5.43 -28.95
CA GLN A 525 -13.97 6.22 -28.71
C GLN A 525 -14.31 7.62 -28.18
N GLY A 526 -13.48 8.15 -27.28
CA GLY A 526 -13.63 9.49 -26.73
C GLY A 526 -14.75 9.64 -25.68
N PHE A 527 -15.46 8.57 -25.33
CA PHE A 527 -16.44 8.63 -24.25
C PHE A 527 -15.78 8.63 -22.87
N ILE A 528 -14.55 8.14 -22.76
CA ILE A 528 -13.73 8.14 -21.56
C ILE A 528 -12.62 9.17 -21.67
N LEU A 529 -12.59 10.14 -20.74
CA LEU A 529 -11.61 11.24 -20.76
C LEU A 529 -10.26 10.87 -20.15
N LYS A 530 -10.23 9.88 -19.26
CA LYS A 530 -9.02 9.50 -18.52
C LYS A 530 -8.91 7.99 -18.43
N ASN A 531 -7.74 7.48 -18.78
CA ASN A 531 -7.46 6.04 -18.77
C ASN A 531 -8.36 5.26 -19.77
N GLU A 532 -8.68 5.86 -20.91
CA GLU A 532 -9.37 5.13 -21.97
C GLU A 532 -8.52 3.94 -22.42
N GLY A 533 -9.16 2.80 -22.52
CA GLY A 533 -8.49 1.55 -22.91
C GLY A 533 -8.28 1.46 -24.42
N THR A 534 -7.17 0.84 -24.80
CA THR A 534 -6.82 0.60 -26.21
C THR A 534 -7.12 -0.83 -26.68
N LEU A 535 -7.31 -1.77 -25.75
CA LEU A 535 -7.60 -3.17 -26.08
C LEU A 535 -8.93 -3.30 -26.80
N ASP A 536 -9.00 -4.25 -27.71
CA ASP A 536 -10.24 -4.68 -28.34
C ASP A 536 -10.77 -5.89 -27.55
N ILE A 537 -11.68 -5.62 -26.61
CA ILE A 537 -12.23 -6.64 -25.73
C ILE A 537 -13.41 -7.31 -26.44
N PRO A 538 -13.39 -8.64 -26.65
CA PRO A 538 -14.48 -9.32 -27.31
C PRO A 538 -15.79 -9.20 -26.53
N CYS A 539 -16.90 -9.31 -27.26
CA CYS A 539 -18.22 -9.38 -26.65
C CYS A 539 -18.28 -10.59 -25.69
N PRO A 540 -18.71 -10.42 -24.44
CA PRO A 540 -18.80 -11.57 -23.51
C PRO A 540 -19.76 -12.62 -24.07
N ASN A 541 -19.41 -13.88 -23.91
CA ASN A 541 -20.23 -15.00 -24.37
C ASN A 541 -21.61 -14.99 -23.71
N THR A 542 -21.70 -14.43 -22.51
CA THR A 542 -22.92 -14.37 -21.69
C THR A 542 -23.72 -13.07 -21.89
N ILE A 543 -23.42 -12.24 -22.90
CA ILE A 543 -24.07 -10.92 -23.11
C ILE A 543 -25.60 -11.00 -23.16
N THR A 544 -26.15 -12.03 -23.78
CA THR A 544 -27.60 -12.24 -23.86
C THR A 544 -28.20 -12.53 -22.46
N GLU A 545 -27.52 -13.34 -21.66
CA GLU A 545 -27.92 -13.59 -20.28
C GLU A 545 -27.79 -12.33 -19.43
N MET A 546 -26.67 -11.58 -19.58
CA MET A 546 -26.48 -10.30 -18.88
C MET A 546 -27.62 -9.33 -19.16
N LYS A 547 -28.03 -9.17 -20.42
CA LYS A 547 -29.17 -8.30 -20.81
C LYS A 547 -30.47 -8.72 -20.13
N ASN A 548 -30.78 -10.01 -20.15
CA ASN A 548 -31.99 -10.54 -19.50
C ASN A 548 -31.96 -10.32 -17.99
N VAL A 549 -30.81 -10.54 -17.34
CA VAL A 549 -30.61 -10.24 -15.92
C VAL A 549 -30.88 -8.76 -15.61
N ILE A 550 -30.33 -7.86 -16.44
CA ILE A 550 -30.49 -6.40 -16.25
C ILE A 550 -31.96 -6.00 -16.39
N GLU A 551 -32.65 -6.48 -17.42
CA GLU A 551 -34.07 -6.22 -17.64
C GLU A 551 -34.90 -6.63 -16.41
N ILE A 552 -34.75 -7.86 -15.94
CA ILE A 552 -35.49 -8.40 -14.78
C ILE A 552 -35.19 -7.60 -13.50
N LEU A 553 -33.94 -7.23 -13.26
CA LEU A 553 -33.55 -6.52 -12.04
C LEU A 553 -33.95 -5.04 -12.04
N THR A 554 -34.12 -4.41 -13.20
CA THR A 554 -34.23 -2.95 -13.28
C THR A 554 -35.45 -2.44 -14.07
N GLU A 555 -36.38 -3.30 -14.48
CA GLU A 555 -37.60 -2.95 -15.26
C GLU A 555 -38.44 -1.83 -14.65
N HIS A 556 -38.46 -1.74 -13.30
CA HIS A 556 -39.20 -0.74 -12.53
C HIS A 556 -38.37 0.46 -12.11
N LEU A 557 -37.04 0.43 -12.31
CA LEU A 557 -36.13 1.47 -11.88
C LEU A 557 -35.90 2.53 -12.97
N PRO A 558 -36.09 3.82 -12.67
CA PRO A 558 -35.82 4.89 -13.64
C PRO A 558 -34.40 4.89 -14.18
N PHE A 559 -33.46 4.57 -13.30
CA PHE A 559 -32.05 4.36 -13.62
C PHE A 559 -31.40 3.45 -12.57
N CYS A 560 -30.58 2.55 -13.04
CA CYS A 560 -29.63 1.80 -12.22
C CYS A 560 -28.44 1.36 -13.05
N ARG A 561 -27.22 1.53 -12.53
CA ARG A 561 -26.04 0.87 -13.11
C ARG A 561 -25.93 -0.54 -12.51
N VAL A 562 -25.96 -1.53 -13.35
CA VAL A 562 -25.82 -2.94 -12.98
C VAL A 562 -24.39 -3.38 -13.27
N ASP A 563 -23.66 -3.78 -12.23
CA ASP A 563 -22.29 -4.24 -12.36
C ASP A 563 -22.26 -5.78 -12.32
N LEU A 564 -21.78 -6.40 -13.40
CA LEU A 564 -21.70 -7.85 -13.57
C LEU A 564 -20.27 -8.29 -13.89
N TYR A 565 -19.98 -9.56 -13.64
CA TYR A 565 -18.78 -10.25 -14.10
C TYR A 565 -19.14 -11.41 -15.00
N GLU A 566 -18.24 -11.76 -15.92
CA GLU A 566 -18.22 -13.07 -16.58
C GLU A 566 -17.03 -13.87 -16.04
N CYS A 567 -17.30 -15.08 -15.57
CA CYS A 567 -16.31 -16.00 -15.10
C CYS A 567 -16.67 -17.42 -15.55
N LYS A 568 -15.77 -18.09 -16.29
CA LYS A 568 -16.00 -19.45 -16.82
C LYS A 568 -17.33 -19.59 -17.57
N ASN A 569 -17.65 -18.62 -18.42
CA ASN A 569 -18.91 -18.53 -19.20
C ASN A 569 -20.20 -18.50 -18.32
N LYS A 570 -20.12 -17.95 -17.13
CA LYS A 570 -21.26 -17.69 -16.25
C LYS A 570 -21.32 -16.22 -15.84
N VAL A 571 -22.52 -15.71 -15.70
CA VAL A 571 -22.78 -14.35 -15.19
C VAL A 571 -22.72 -14.36 -13.67
N TYR A 572 -22.01 -13.40 -13.09
CA TYR A 572 -22.01 -13.16 -11.67
C TYR A 572 -22.39 -11.72 -11.36
N PHE A 573 -23.22 -11.56 -10.34
CA PHE A 573 -23.65 -10.26 -9.84
C PHE A 573 -22.59 -9.62 -8.95
N SER A 574 -22.38 -8.31 -9.12
CA SER A 574 -21.48 -7.51 -8.28
C SER A 574 -22.24 -6.52 -7.41
N GLU A 575 -22.89 -5.53 -8.02
CA GLU A 575 -23.66 -4.50 -7.30
C GLU A 575 -24.68 -3.78 -8.18
N LEU A 576 -25.67 -3.17 -7.54
CA LEU A 576 -26.53 -2.14 -8.11
C LEU A 576 -26.08 -0.77 -7.62
N THR A 577 -25.88 0.18 -8.55
CA THR A 577 -25.38 1.52 -8.23
C THR A 577 -26.34 2.58 -8.77
N PHE A 578 -26.88 3.40 -7.86
CA PHE A 578 -27.87 4.43 -8.19
C PHE A 578 -27.25 5.80 -8.45
N MET A 579 -26.13 6.11 -7.80
CA MET A 579 -25.40 7.36 -7.95
C MET A 579 -23.94 7.11 -8.35
N PRO A 580 -23.65 6.60 -9.56
CA PRO A 580 -22.27 6.37 -9.99
C PRO A 580 -21.44 7.65 -9.87
N GLY A 581 -20.23 7.51 -9.28
CA GLY A 581 -19.37 8.65 -8.94
C GLY A 581 -20.02 9.64 -7.97
N ALA A 582 -20.98 9.19 -7.15
CA ALA A 582 -21.78 10.04 -6.26
C ALA A 582 -22.46 11.21 -7.00
N GLY A 583 -22.91 10.98 -8.23
CA GLY A 583 -23.51 12.00 -9.11
C GLY A 583 -22.53 13.07 -9.59
N ARG A 584 -21.23 12.79 -9.61
CA ARG A 584 -20.16 13.72 -10.02
C ARG A 584 -19.10 13.03 -10.88
N ILE A 585 -19.54 12.39 -11.95
CA ILE A 585 -18.67 11.62 -12.85
C ILE A 585 -17.79 12.59 -13.65
N LYS A 586 -16.47 12.54 -13.42
CA LYS A 586 -15.45 13.34 -14.13
C LYS A 586 -14.80 12.60 -15.30
N GLY A 587 -14.92 11.29 -15.32
CA GLY A 587 -14.19 10.44 -16.27
C GLY A 587 -14.89 10.26 -17.62
N PHE A 588 -16.13 10.77 -17.79
CA PHE A 588 -16.88 10.69 -19.04
C PHE A 588 -16.84 11.99 -19.82
N SER A 589 -16.84 11.89 -21.14
CA SER A 589 -17.00 13.05 -22.01
C SER A 589 -18.39 13.69 -21.79
N GLN A 590 -18.49 15.00 -22.08
CA GLN A 590 -19.77 15.70 -22.00
C GLN A 590 -20.80 15.13 -22.97
N GLU A 591 -20.34 14.63 -24.14
CA GLU A 591 -21.20 13.94 -25.08
C GLU A 591 -21.85 12.71 -24.46
N PHE A 592 -21.07 11.83 -23.85
CA PHE A 592 -21.60 10.62 -23.22
C PHE A 592 -22.51 10.96 -22.02
N LEU A 593 -22.13 11.95 -21.20
CA LEU A 593 -23.00 12.44 -20.12
C LEU A 593 -24.34 12.96 -20.66
N ASN A 594 -24.34 13.66 -21.82
CA ASN A 594 -25.57 14.15 -22.43
C ASN A 594 -26.43 13.02 -23.02
N ILE A 595 -25.83 11.97 -23.59
CA ILE A 595 -26.57 10.79 -24.07
C ILE A 595 -27.29 10.10 -22.91
N LEU A 596 -26.58 9.80 -21.83
CA LEU A 596 -27.17 9.16 -20.64
C LEU A 596 -28.20 10.06 -19.96
N GLY A 597 -27.93 11.36 -19.86
CA GLY A 597 -28.81 12.33 -19.23
C GLY A 597 -30.11 12.55 -20.02
N LYS A 598 -30.06 12.56 -21.35
CA LYS A 598 -31.27 12.60 -22.19
C LYS A 598 -32.16 11.39 -21.96
N LYS A 599 -31.58 10.18 -21.88
CA LYS A 599 -32.32 8.94 -21.57
C LYS A 599 -33.03 9.03 -20.23
N LEU A 600 -32.32 9.46 -19.20
CA LEU A 600 -32.90 9.61 -17.87
C LEU A 600 -33.98 10.70 -17.82
N ASN A 601 -33.78 11.82 -18.52
CA ASN A 601 -34.76 12.91 -18.60
C ASN A 601 -36.07 12.47 -19.29
N GLN A 602 -36.00 11.63 -20.31
CA GLN A 602 -37.18 11.06 -20.97
C GLN A 602 -38.04 10.20 -20.02
N THR A 603 -37.45 9.64 -18.98
CA THR A 603 -38.17 8.83 -17.99
C THR A 603 -38.77 9.66 -16.85
N LYS A 604 -38.46 10.96 -16.75
CA LYS A 604 -38.77 11.85 -15.63
C LYS A 604 -40.25 11.88 -15.25
N LEU A 605 -41.14 11.89 -16.24
CA LEU A 605 -42.58 11.90 -15.99
C LEU A 605 -43.10 10.63 -15.27
N ARG A 606 -42.32 9.54 -15.29
CA ARG A 606 -42.67 8.26 -14.66
C ARG A 606 -42.20 8.14 -13.19
N TRP A 607 -41.26 9.00 -12.75
CA TRP A 607 -40.68 8.90 -11.41
C TRP A 607 -40.87 10.15 -10.52
N ILE A 608 -41.47 11.22 -11.05
CA ILE A 608 -41.86 12.42 -10.26
C ILE A 608 -43.26 12.32 -9.66
N ARG A 609 -43.98 11.21 -9.81
CA ARG A 609 -45.33 11.02 -9.28
C ARG A 609 -45.32 10.71 -7.80
#